data_fcb14a6080b251c8638a87e1e105ccfb
#
_entry.id   fcb14a6080b251c8638a87e1e105ccfb
#
_cell.length_a   1.000
_cell.length_b   1.000
_cell.length_c   1.000
_cell.angle_alpha   90.00
_cell.angle_beta   90.00
_cell.angle_gamma   90.00
#
_symmetry.space_group_name_H-M   'P 1'
#
loop_
_entity.id
_entity.type
_entity.pdbx_description
1 polymer ?
#
loop_
_entity_poly.entity_id
_entity_poly.type
_entity_poly.pdbx_seq_one_letter_code
_entity_poly.pdbx_strand_id
1 'polypeptide(L)'
;MVQVGNETTGGFIGETNTEAMCKLFSAGSKGVKDYNSDVKVVIHVESPQKNTLTTWSDNLEKYNVNYDILGTSYYPYWHGTLSNLKDEISYVQTKHNKDAMVVETSYAYTLDDSDGHGNTVREGNNDDSADATEPFTVQGQATFMRNLINAVNEAGGLGVYYWEPAWITVGDTTGLSEETA
;
A
#
# COMPACT_ATOMS: atom_id res chain seq x y z
N MET A 1 -3.05 -15.84 -1.48
CA MET A 1 -2.33 -14.98 -2.43
C MET A 1 -0.88 -14.84 -2.01
N VAL A 2 0.00 -14.48 -2.93
CA VAL A 2 1.42 -14.17 -2.67
C VAL A 2 1.72 -12.81 -3.28
N GLN A 3 2.30 -11.91 -2.50
CA GLN A 3 2.78 -10.61 -2.95
C GLN A 3 4.23 -10.74 -3.40
N VAL A 4 4.51 -10.32 -4.63
CA VAL A 4 5.84 -10.30 -5.23
C VAL A 4 6.39 -8.87 -5.18
N GLY A 5 7.28 -8.63 -4.24
CA GLY A 5 7.82 -7.31 -3.93
C GLY A 5 6.97 -6.52 -2.92
N ASN A 6 7.57 -5.48 -2.37
CA ASN A 6 6.92 -4.52 -1.47
C ASN A 6 7.27 -3.10 -1.92
N GLU A 7 6.24 -2.26 -2.15
CA GLU A 7 6.38 -0.85 -2.53
C GLU A 7 7.40 -0.60 -3.67
N THR A 8 7.27 -1.37 -4.72
CA THR A 8 8.29 -1.48 -5.78
C THR A 8 8.30 -0.30 -6.78
N THR A 9 7.61 0.80 -6.49
CA THR A 9 7.50 1.96 -7.40
C THR A 9 8.86 2.52 -7.82
N GLY A 10 9.79 2.66 -6.89
CA GLY A 10 11.13 3.23 -7.12
C GLY A 10 12.22 2.21 -7.46
N GLY A 11 11.94 0.91 -7.36
CA GLY A 11 12.91 -0.15 -7.63
C GLY A 11 12.53 -1.49 -7.03
N PHE A 12 13.10 -2.56 -7.57
CA PHE A 12 12.87 -3.92 -7.12
C PHE A 12 14.15 -4.76 -7.24
N ILE A 13 14.64 -5.30 -6.12
CA ILE A 13 15.86 -6.15 -6.03
C ILE A 13 17.08 -5.45 -6.67
N GLY A 14 17.27 -4.17 -6.35
CA GLY A 14 18.39 -3.36 -6.87
C GLY A 14 18.23 -2.89 -8.32
N GLU A 15 17.13 -3.22 -8.99
CA GLU A 15 16.83 -2.80 -10.35
C GLU A 15 15.84 -1.62 -10.33
N THR A 16 16.07 -0.62 -11.17
CA THR A 16 15.21 0.57 -11.33
C THR A 16 14.68 0.76 -12.75
N ASN A 17 15.20 -0.02 -13.72
CA ASN A 17 14.68 0.01 -15.07
C ASN A 17 13.35 -0.74 -15.15
N THR A 18 12.30 -0.08 -15.62
CA THR A 18 10.93 -0.62 -15.64
C THR A 18 10.82 -1.97 -16.38
N GLU A 19 11.48 -2.12 -17.55
CA GLU A 19 11.45 -3.38 -18.28
C GLU A 19 12.14 -4.52 -17.50
N ALA A 20 13.29 -4.22 -16.89
CA ALA A 20 14.00 -5.20 -16.08
C ALA A 20 13.21 -5.58 -14.82
N MET A 21 12.58 -4.62 -14.16
CA MET A 21 11.67 -4.89 -13.03
C MET A 21 10.50 -5.78 -13.46
N CYS A 22 9.87 -5.52 -14.60
CA CYS A 22 8.79 -6.36 -15.13
C CYS A 22 9.26 -7.80 -15.43
N LYS A 23 10.51 -8.00 -15.85
CA LYS A 23 11.10 -9.34 -15.98
C LYS A 23 11.24 -10.03 -14.62
N LEU A 24 11.65 -9.31 -13.59
CA LEU A 24 11.73 -9.83 -12.21
C LEU A 24 10.33 -10.18 -11.67
N PHE A 25 9.33 -9.32 -11.86
CA PHE A 25 7.94 -9.62 -11.49
C PHE A 25 7.42 -10.88 -12.23
N SER A 26 7.70 -11.00 -13.51
CA SER A 26 7.33 -12.19 -14.30
C SER A 26 7.98 -13.47 -13.77
N ALA A 27 9.25 -13.39 -13.36
CA ALA A 27 9.95 -14.52 -12.76
C ALA A 27 9.36 -14.93 -11.41
N GLY A 28 9.06 -13.95 -10.53
CA GLY A 28 8.40 -14.18 -9.26
C GLY A 28 7.01 -14.77 -9.42
N SER A 29 6.20 -14.18 -10.30
CA SER A 29 4.88 -14.70 -10.64
C SER A 29 4.93 -16.13 -11.17
N LYS A 30 5.86 -16.39 -12.08
CA LYS A 30 6.06 -17.74 -12.61
C LYS A 30 6.38 -18.73 -11.49
N GLY A 31 7.26 -18.40 -10.57
CA GLY A 31 7.59 -19.25 -9.43
C GLY A 31 6.38 -19.60 -8.58
N VAL A 32 5.50 -18.63 -8.30
CA VAL A 32 4.25 -18.86 -7.57
C VAL A 32 3.31 -19.78 -8.36
N LYS A 33 3.11 -19.49 -9.64
CA LYS A 33 2.18 -20.26 -10.50
C LYS A 33 2.67 -21.67 -10.83
N ASP A 34 3.98 -21.88 -10.91
CA ASP A 34 4.58 -23.21 -11.08
C ASP A 34 4.35 -24.09 -9.84
N TYR A 35 4.35 -23.49 -8.64
CA TYR A 35 4.03 -24.21 -7.42
C TYR A 35 2.53 -24.53 -7.32
N ASN A 36 1.67 -23.54 -7.55
CA ASN A 36 0.21 -23.70 -7.56
C ASN A 36 -0.44 -22.60 -8.40
N SER A 37 -1.06 -22.97 -9.51
CA SER A 37 -1.70 -22.07 -10.46
C SER A 37 -2.89 -21.28 -9.87
N ASP A 38 -3.52 -21.78 -8.81
CA ASP A 38 -4.68 -21.15 -8.18
C ASP A 38 -4.30 -20.03 -7.21
N VAL A 39 -3.02 -19.96 -6.80
CA VAL A 39 -2.54 -18.90 -5.93
C VAL A 39 -2.52 -17.57 -6.68
N LYS A 40 -3.23 -16.58 -6.15
CA LYS A 40 -3.24 -15.22 -6.69
C LYS A 40 -1.90 -14.53 -6.46
N VAL A 41 -1.41 -13.86 -7.50
CA VAL A 41 -0.16 -13.06 -7.47
C VAL A 41 -0.52 -11.59 -7.35
N VAL A 42 0.04 -10.91 -6.35
CA VAL A 42 -0.07 -9.48 -6.13
C VAL A 42 1.25 -8.80 -6.51
N ILE A 43 1.19 -7.74 -7.30
CA ILE A 43 2.29 -6.79 -7.48
C ILE A 43 1.97 -5.55 -6.65
N HIS A 44 2.91 -5.08 -5.83
CA HIS A 44 2.68 -3.98 -4.89
C HIS A 44 3.47 -2.73 -5.29
N VAL A 45 2.75 -1.64 -5.54
CA VAL A 45 3.29 -0.30 -5.77
C VAL A 45 2.95 0.61 -4.60
N GLU A 46 3.80 1.60 -4.30
CA GLU A 46 3.79 2.36 -3.05
C GLU A 46 2.52 3.18 -2.84
N SER A 47 2.08 3.93 -3.83
CA SER A 47 1.11 5.00 -3.62
C SER A 47 0.19 5.16 -4.83
N PRO A 48 -1.08 5.53 -4.66
CA PRO A 48 -1.96 5.90 -5.78
C PRO A 48 -1.70 7.31 -6.31
N GLN A 49 -0.85 8.13 -5.65
CA GLN A 49 -0.56 9.48 -6.12
C GLN A 49 0.07 9.50 -7.52
N LYS A 50 -0.14 10.61 -8.25
CA LYS A 50 0.50 10.89 -9.54
C LYS A 50 0.27 9.79 -10.58
N ASN A 51 -0.91 9.17 -10.56
CA ASN A 51 -1.30 8.10 -11.46
C ASN A 51 -0.36 6.88 -11.41
N THR A 52 0.10 6.50 -10.22
CA THR A 52 1.08 5.42 -10.08
C THR A 52 0.49 4.06 -10.44
N LEU A 53 -0.75 3.76 -9.98
CA LEU A 53 -1.42 2.51 -10.35
C LEU A 53 -1.71 2.46 -11.84
N THR A 54 -2.22 3.55 -12.42
CA THR A 54 -2.42 3.70 -13.85
C THR A 54 -1.13 3.42 -14.62
N THR A 55 -0.03 4.09 -14.25
CA THR A 55 1.27 3.93 -14.92
C THR A 55 1.82 2.51 -14.80
N TRP A 56 1.74 1.92 -13.61
CA TRP A 56 2.26 0.57 -13.38
C TRP A 56 1.39 -0.50 -14.02
N SER A 57 0.07 -0.38 -13.99
CA SER A 57 -0.82 -1.32 -14.69
C SER A 57 -0.56 -1.32 -16.19
N ASP A 58 -0.36 -0.15 -16.81
CA ASP A 58 0.00 -0.02 -18.21
C ASP A 58 1.38 -0.67 -18.53
N ASN A 59 2.37 -0.48 -17.65
CA ASN A 59 3.68 -1.10 -17.81
C ASN A 59 3.62 -2.63 -17.65
N LEU A 60 2.92 -3.13 -16.65
CA LEU A 60 2.77 -4.57 -16.42
C LEU A 60 2.09 -5.25 -17.63
N GLU A 61 1.07 -4.62 -18.22
CA GLU A 61 0.44 -5.07 -19.46
C GLU A 61 1.40 -5.03 -20.64
N LYS A 62 2.06 -3.88 -20.86
CA LYS A 62 3.03 -3.67 -21.94
C LYS A 62 4.14 -4.74 -21.98
N TYR A 63 4.61 -5.15 -20.81
CA TYR A 63 5.68 -6.15 -20.68
C TYR A 63 5.15 -7.57 -20.41
N ASN A 64 3.84 -7.80 -20.55
CA ASN A 64 3.17 -9.09 -20.41
C ASN A 64 3.44 -9.77 -19.06
N VAL A 65 3.46 -9.03 -17.97
CA VAL A 65 3.58 -9.59 -16.61
C VAL A 65 2.30 -10.32 -16.24
N ASN A 66 2.42 -11.60 -15.90
CA ASN A 66 1.29 -12.42 -15.46
C ASN A 66 1.04 -12.17 -13.96
N TYR A 67 0.07 -11.32 -13.61
CA TYR A 67 -0.36 -11.06 -12.25
C TYR A 67 -1.89 -11.06 -12.15
N ASP A 68 -2.42 -11.20 -10.94
CA ASP A 68 -3.86 -11.22 -10.71
C ASP A 68 -4.35 -9.89 -10.11
N ILE A 69 -3.56 -9.30 -9.19
CA ILE A 69 -3.98 -8.17 -8.36
C ILE A 69 -2.89 -7.10 -8.36
N LEU A 70 -3.27 -5.84 -8.56
CA LEU A 70 -2.39 -4.69 -8.29
C LEU A 70 -2.68 -4.16 -6.89
N GLY A 71 -1.69 -4.23 -6.01
CA GLY A 71 -1.74 -3.71 -4.65
C GLY A 71 -1.12 -2.32 -4.55
N THR A 72 -1.64 -1.50 -3.64
CA THR A 72 -1.05 -0.20 -3.28
C THR A 72 -1.04 0.00 -1.77
N SER A 73 -0.05 0.73 -1.25
CA SER A 73 -0.15 1.34 0.06
C SER A 73 -1.04 2.58 -0.02
N TYR A 74 -1.82 2.83 1.03
CA TYR A 74 -2.56 4.08 1.15
C TYR A 74 -2.48 4.63 2.58
N TYR A 75 -1.66 5.66 2.74
CA TYR A 75 -1.56 6.43 3.97
C TYR A 75 -2.08 7.86 3.72
N PRO A 76 -3.15 8.28 4.40
CA PRO A 76 -3.80 9.58 4.11
C PRO A 76 -2.91 10.79 4.40
N TYR A 77 -1.78 10.58 5.06
CA TYR A 77 -0.83 11.63 5.43
C TYR A 77 -0.04 12.15 4.25
N TRP A 78 0.21 11.30 3.22
CA TRP A 78 1.09 11.62 2.08
C TRP A 78 0.72 10.93 0.76
N HIS A 79 -0.33 10.08 0.74
CA HIS A 79 -0.71 9.32 -0.47
C HIS A 79 -1.94 9.90 -1.22
N GLY A 80 -2.25 11.19 -1.01
CA GLY A 80 -3.35 11.87 -1.69
C GLY A 80 -4.73 11.52 -1.17
N THR A 81 -5.76 11.83 -1.95
CA THR A 81 -7.16 11.72 -1.52
C THR A 81 -7.77 10.35 -1.78
N LEU A 82 -8.82 10.01 -1.02
CA LEU A 82 -9.65 8.83 -1.29
C LEU A 82 -10.31 8.88 -2.68
N SER A 83 -10.61 10.08 -3.20
CA SER A 83 -11.12 10.24 -4.56
C SER A 83 -10.10 9.76 -5.60
N ASN A 84 -8.84 10.19 -5.46
CA ASN A 84 -7.76 9.73 -6.35
C ASN A 84 -7.55 8.22 -6.25
N LEU A 85 -7.58 7.65 -5.04
CA LEU A 85 -7.48 6.19 -4.85
C LEU A 85 -8.59 5.44 -5.59
N LYS A 86 -9.84 5.94 -5.51
CA LYS A 86 -10.98 5.36 -6.24
C LYS A 86 -10.78 5.39 -7.75
N ASP A 87 -10.34 6.51 -8.29
CA ASP A 87 -10.11 6.66 -9.73
C ASP A 87 -9.02 5.71 -10.22
N GLU A 88 -7.93 5.59 -9.48
CA GLU A 88 -6.82 4.68 -9.77
C GLU A 88 -7.25 3.19 -9.72
N ILE A 89 -7.95 2.76 -8.67
CA ILE A 89 -8.49 1.40 -8.57
C ILE A 89 -9.44 1.10 -9.74
N SER A 90 -10.37 2.02 -10.02
CA SER A 90 -11.33 1.86 -11.11
C SER A 90 -10.65 1.76 -12.47
N TYR A 91 -9.55 2.49 -12.69
CA TYR A 91 -8.76 2.40 -13.91
C TYR A 91 -8.18 1.00 -14.11
N VAL A 92 -7.51 0.45 -13.10
CA VAL A 92 -6.91 -0.89 -13.16
C VAL A 92 -7.94 -1.95 -13.55
N GLN A 93 -9.12 -1.88 -12.95
CA GLN A 93 -10.18 -2.84 -13.22
C GLN A 93 -10.80 -2.69 -14.61
N THR A 94 -11.15 -1.45 -14.99
CA THR A 94 -11.88 -1.21 -16.24
C THR A 94 -10.98 -1.31 -17.47
N LYS A 95 -9.72 -0.89 -17.35
CA LYS A 95 -8.77 -0.87 -18.45
C LYS A 95 -8.07 -2.20 -18.67
N HIS A 96 -7.65 -2.85 -17.58
CA HIS A 96 -6.80 -4.06 -17.65
C HIS A 96 -7.53 -5.33 -17.22
N ASN A 97 -8.78 -5.23 -16.75
CA ASN A 97 -9.54 -6.37 -16.21
C ASN A 97 -8.74 -7.12 -15.14
N LYS A 98 -8.05 -6.35 -14.26
CA LYS A 98 -7.28 -6.85 -13.12
C LYS A 98 -7.92 -6.38 -11.84
N ASP A 99 -7.81 -7.20 -10.80
CA ASP A 99 -8.21 -6.80 -9.46
C ASP A 99 -7.23 -5.76 -8.88
N ALA A 100 -7.73 -4.90 -8.00
CA ALA A 100 -6.90 -3.97 -7.24
C ALA A 100 -7.31 -3.95 -5.76
N MET A 101 -6.36 -3.64 -4.87
CA MET A 101 -6.62 -3.55 -3.44
C MET A 101 -5.61 -2.67 -2.71
N VAL A 102 -5.98 -2.20 -1.53
CA VAL A 102 -5.05 -1.58 -0.59
C VAL A 102 -4.40 -2.68 0.25
N VAL A 103 -3.11 -2.91 0.04
CA VAL A 103 -2.36 -3.99 0.73
C VAL A 103 -1.64 -3.49 1.97
N GLU A 104 -1.66 -2.16 2.22
CA GLU A 104 -1.01 -1.55 3.36
C GLU A 104 -1.67 -0.21 3.69
N THR A 105 -2.09 -0.02 4.92
CA THR A 105 -2.61 1.25 5.45
C THR A 105 -2.56 1.26 6.97
N SER A 106 -2.48 2.44 7.57
CA SER A 106 -2.74 2.63 9.00
C SER A 106 -3.28 4.03 9.26
N TYR A 107 -3.82 4.24 10.46
CA TYR A 107 -4.22 5.56 10.95
C TYR A 107 -3.90 5.69 12.44
N ALA A 108 -3.20 6.76 12.81
CA ALA A 108 -2.87 7.02 14.20
C ALA A 108 -4.13 7.40 15.01
N TYR A 109 -4.29 6.81 16.18
CA TYR A 109 -5.35 7.18 17.12
C TYR A 109 -4.90 8.21 18.17
N THR A 110 -3.60 8.50 18.23
CA THR A 110 -2.98 9.53 19.06
C THR A 110 -1.69 10.02 18.40
N LEU A 111 -1.25 11.21 18.75
CA LEU A 111 0.07 11.75 18.39
C LEU A 111 1.05 11.68 19.58
N ASP A 112 0.63 11.12 20.72
CA ASP A 112 1.51 10.97 21.88
C ASP A 112 2.67 10.05 21.54
N ASP A 113 3.88 10.50 21.92
CA ASP A 113 5.09 9.70 21.85
C ASP A 113 5.34 9.08 23.22
N SER A 114 5.17 7.77 23.31
CA SER A 114 5.17 7.05 24.59
C SER A 114 6.42 6.23 24.85
N ASP A 115 7.39 6.19 23.93
CA ASP A 115 8.58 5.34 24.07
C ASP A 115 9.92 6.08 23.79
N GLY A 116 9.89 7.36 23.42
CA GLY A 116 11.07 8.16 23.10
C GLY A 116 11.67 7.87 21.71
N HIS A 117 11.06 6.97 20.93
CA HIS A 117 11.36 6.80 19.52
C HIS A 117 10.40 7.64 18.68
N GLY A 118 10.93 8.54 17.87
CA GLY A 118 10.10 9.54 17.17
C GLY A 118 9.06 8.92 16.26
N ASN A 119 7.79 9.19 16.51
CA ASN A 119 6.67 8.72 15.69
C ASN A 119 6.77 9.17 14.24
N THR A 120 6.45 8.30 13.30
CA THR A 120 6.36 8.64 11.87
C THR A 120 5.24 9.65 11.63
N VAL A 121 4.08 9.46 12.26
CA VAL A 121 2.94 10.39 12.20
C VAL A 121 2.97 11.30 13.43
N ARG A 122 3.16 12.60 13.21
CA ARG A 122 3.26 13.63 14.25
C ARG A 122 2.72 14.95 13.75
N GLU A 123 2.49 15.91 14.66
CA GLU A 123 1.98 17.22 14.32
C GLU A 123 2.87 17.92 13.27
N GLY A 124 2.26 18.48 12.23
CA GLY A 124 2.95 19.19 11.14
C GLY A 124 3.67 18.31 10.12
N ASN A 125 3.47 17.00 10.16
CA ASN A 125 4.13 16.04 9.24
C ASN A 125 3.24 15.60 8.07
N ASN A 126 2.09 16.24 7.87
CA ASN A 126 1.20 15.94 6.78
C ASN A 126 1.63 16.71 5.51
N ASP A 127 1.61 16.03 4.37
CA ASP A 127 1.74 16.66 3.06
C ASP A 127 0.47 17.51 2.79
N ASP A 128 0.60 18.62 2.06
CA ASP A 128 -0.53 19.48 1.65
C ASP A 128 -1.55 18.73 0.76
N SER A 129 -1.15 17.61 0.17
CA SER A 129 -2.03 16.70 -0.58
C SER A 129 -2.74 15.65 0.28
N ALA A 130 -2.50 15.64 1.59
CA ALA A 130 -2.99 14.63 2.50
C ALA A 130 -4.50 14.72 2.75
N ASP A 131 -5.13 13.57 2.92
CA ASP A 131 -6.56 13.41 3.24
C ASP A 131 -6.76 12.93 4.70
N ALA A 132 -5.79 13.21 5.57
CA ALA A 132 -5.84 12.90 7.00
C ALA A 132 -6.73 13.92 7.74
N THR A 133 -8.00 13.96 7.40
CA THR A 133 -8.99 14.95 7.92
C THR A 133 -9.66 14.52 9.21
N GLU A 134 -9.59 13.24 9.58
CA GLU A 134 -10.17 12.73 10.80
C GLU A 134 -9.28 13.10 12.01
N PRO A 135 -9.87 13.37 13.20
CA PRO A 135 -9.06 13.64 14.37
C PRO A 135 -8.24 12.42 14.81
N PHE A 136 -7.05 12.64 15.36
CA PHE A 136 -6.20 11.56 15.91
C PHE A 136 -6.77 11.05 17.23
N THR A 137 -7.81 10.26 17.14
CA THR A 137 -8.54 9.62 18.23
C THR A 137 -8.96 8.22 17.83
N VAL A 138 -9.30 7.35 18.78
CA VAL A 138 -9.84 6.02 18.50
C VAL A 138 -11.05 6.08 17.55
N GLN A 139 -11.94 7.08 17.74
CA GLN A 139 -13.10 7.27 16.88
C GLN A 139 -12.68 7.75 15.48
N GLY A 140 -11.70 8.66 15.39
CA GLY A 140 -11.17 9.14 14.09
C GLY A 140 -10.52 8.02 13.31
N GLN A 141 -9.70 7.20 13.95
CA GLN A 141 -9.13 5.99 13.33
C GLN A 141 -10.24 5.07 12.79
N ALA A 142 -11.27 4.79 13.57
CA ALA A 142 -12.39 3.94 13.15
C ALA A 142 -13.18 4.57 11.99
N THR A 143 -13.33 5.90 11.97
CA THR A 143 -14.01 6.62 10.90
C THR A 143 -13.20 6.59 9.62
N PHE A 144 -11.90 6.87 9.70
CA PHE A 144 -10.99 6.77 8.55
C PHE A 144 -11.04 5.38 7.93
N MET A 145 -10.89 4.32 8.74
CA MET A 145 -10.90 2.95 8.22
C MET A 145 -12.23 2.60 7.53
N ARG A 146 -13.35 3.05 8.07
CA ARG A 146 -14.66 2.87 7.42
C ARG A 146 -14.73 3.60 6.09
N ASN A 147 -14.26 4.84 6.03
CA ASN A 147 -14.27 5.65 4.82
C ASN A 147 -13.36 5.03 3.75
N LEU A 148 -12.18 4.58 4.12
CA LEU A 148 -11.24 3.88 3.22
C LEU A 148 -11.84 2.58 2.68
N ILE A 149 -12.37 1.72 3.53
CA ILE A 149 -12.98 0.45 3.12
C ILE A 149 -14.16 0.72 2.17
N ASN A 150 -14.98 1.73 2.47
CA ASN A 150 -16.09 2.12 1.60
C ASN A 150 -15.60 2.63 0.25
N ALA A 151 -14.57 3.49 0.22
CA ALA A 151 -13.99 4.01 -1.01
C ALA A 151 -13.42 2.88 -1.90
N VAL A 152 -12.69 1.94 -1.32
CA VAL A 152 -12.16 0.77 -2.02
C VAL A 152 -13.29 -0.10 -2.57
N ASN A 153 -14.34 -0.35 -1.78
CA ASN A 153 -15.51 -1.12 -2.20
C ASN A 153 -16.28 -0.43 -3.34
N GLU A 154 -16.53 0.87 -3.23
CA GLU A 154 -17.21 1.66 -4.29
C GLU A 154 -16.44 1.67 -5.61
N ALA A 155 -15.11 1.65 -5.54
CA ALA A 155 -14.23 1.53 -6.71
C ALA A 155 -14.15 0.10 -7.27
N GLY A 156 -14.77 -0.89 -6.60
CA GLY A 156 -14.73 -2.30 -6.96
C GLY A 156 -13.48 -3.04 -6.46
N GLY A 157 -12.64 -2.42 -5.63
CA GLY A 157 -11.45 -3.04 -5.07
C GLY A 157 -11.76 -4.19 -4.12
N LEU A 158 -10.83 -5.13 -3.98
CA LEU A 158 -11.03 -6.38 -3.22
C LEU A 158 -11.07 -6.17 -1.71
N GLY A 159 -10.38 -5.14 -1.19
CA GLY A 159 -10.34 -4.89 0.26
C GLY A 159 -9.09 -4.14 0.71
N VAL A 160 -8.87 -4.14 2.02
CA VAL A 160 -7.83 -3.38 2.71
C VAL A 160 -7.12 -4.27 3.72
N TYR A 161 -5.80 -4.22 3.76
CA TYR A 161 -4.98 -4.76 4.84
C TYR A 161 -4.47 -3.63 5.73
N TYR A 162 -4.67 -3.77 7.05
CA TYR A 162 -4.14 -2.84 8.04
C TYR A 162 -2.71 -3.24 8.39
N TRP A 163 -1.79 -2.28 8.32
CA TRP A 163 -0.37 -2.47 8.61
C TRP A 163 -0.11 -2.40 10.11
N GLU A 164 0.60 -3.38 10.63
CA GLU A 164 1.10 -3.42 12.01
C GLU A 164 0.04 -3.16 13.11
N PRO A 165 -1.08 -3.89 13.12
CA PRO A 165 -2.20 -3.61 14.02
C PRO A 165 -1.91 -3.92 15.50
N ALA A 166 -0.83 -4.63 15.78
CA ALA A 166 -0.50 -5.18 17.11
C ALA A 166 0.70 -4.49 17.79
N TRP A 167 1.11 -3.31 17.30
CA TRP A 167 2.18 -2.56 17.95
C TRP A 167 1.70 -2.03 19.30
N ILE A 168 2.36 -2.49 20.36
CA ILE A 168 2.09 -2.10 21.75
C ILE A 168 3.41 -1.62 22.34
N THR A 169 3.43 -0.37 22.84
CA THR A 169 4.58 0.14 23.58
C THR A 169 4.85 -0.70 24.81
N VAL A 170 6.05 -1.26 24.92
CA VAL A 170 6.45 -2.16 26.02
C VAL A 170 7.24 -1.47 27.14
N GLY A 171 7.20 -0.14 27.19
CA GLY A 171 7.93 0.66 28.17
C GLY A 171 9.37 0.98 27.75
N ASP A 172 10.20 1.40 28.71
CA ASP A 172 11.57 1.79 28.44
C ASP A 172 12.39 0.62 27.88
N THR A 173 12.73 0.71 26.62
CA THR A 173 13.54 -0.26 25.88
C THR A 173 15.05 0.04 25.99
N THR A 174 15.49 0.69 27.06
CA THR A 174 16.92 0.95 27.29
C THR A 174 17.71 -0.35 27.21
N GLY A 175 18.44 -0.52 26.11
CA GLY A 175 19.21 -1.72 25.82
C GLY A 175 18.82 -2.47 24.55
N LEU A 176 17.72 -2.10 23.89
CA LEU A 176 17.46 -2.55 22.51
C LEU A 176 18.13 -1.56 21.54
N SER A 177 18.86 -2.06 20.57
CA SER A 177 19.39 -1.22 19.50
C SER A 177 18.24 -0.68 18.65
N GLU A 178 18.40 0.52 18.05
CA GLU A 178 17.44 1.15 17.14
C GLU A 178 17.02 0.24 15.95
N GLU A 179 17.78 -0.85 15.70
CA GLU A 179 17.52 -1.85 14.65
C GLU A 179 16.47 -2.91 15.03
N THR A 180 15.98 -2.94 16.28
CA THR A 180 15.09 -3.99 16.79
C THR A 180 13.79 -3.44 17.41
N ALA A 181 13.54 -2.13 17.31
CA ALA A 181 12.31 -1.48 17.77
C ALA A 181 11.38 -1.13 16.62
#